data_98e8f97f9f6047cbf965030b8b6ffc95
#
_entry.id   98e8f97f9f6047cbf965030b8b6ffc95
#
_cell.length_a   1.000
_cell.length_b   1.000
_cell.length_c   1.000
_cell.angle_alpha   90.00
_cell.angle_beta   90.00
_cell.angle_gamma   90.00
#
_symmetry.space_group_name_H-M   'P 1'
#
loop_
_entity.id
_entity.type
_entity.pdbx_description
1 polymer ?
#
loop_
_entity_poly.entity_id
_entity_poly.type
_entity_poly.pdbx_seq_one_letter_code
_entity_poly.pdbx_strand_id
1 'polypeptide(L)'
;MPQTEPAFVPHLVSNTLPAMRPQQAKTLPKPSRTSRTESLEFWHRVTLQSVRSDMPDLSPRQLAMLMTIYLEKGPHTVRSLAAHLQITKAAISRATDSLCKLGYIVRQPDYRDKRSVILTRTSAGIHFLSKFADMIQAERP
;
A
#
# COMPACT_ATOMS: atom_id res chain seq x y z
N MET A 1 -46.85 45.46 13.92
CA MET A 1 -45.63 45.60 14.73
C MET A 1 -44.68 44.47 14.35
N PRO A 2 -43.68 44.69 13.53
CA PRO A 2 -42.68 43.67 13.26
C PRO A 2 -41.63 43.67 14.39
N GLN A 3 -41.42 42.52 14.99
CA GLN A 3 -40.42 42.34 16.02
C GLN A 3 -39.03 42.19 15.33
N THR A 4 -38.15 43.10 15.71
CA THR A 4 -36.79 43.14 15.26
C THR A 4 -35.98 42.06 16.02
N GLU A 5 -35.52 41.04 15.33
CA GLU A 5 -34.57 40.11 15.88
C GLU A 5 -33.20 40.78 16.08
N PRO A 6 -32.48 40.50 17.19
CA PRO A 6 -31.13 41.00 17.39
C PRO A 6 -30.14 40.23 16.53
N ALA A 7 -29.30 40.96 15.83
CA ALA A 7 -28.20 40.44 15.04
C ALA A 7 -27.25 39.57 15.86
N PHE A 8 -27.06 38.34 15.39
CA PHE A 8 -26.03 37.42 15.88
C PHE A 8 -24.65 37.96 15.51
N VAL A 9 -23.86 38.36 16.49
CA VAL A 9 -22.48 38.79 16.35
C VAL A 9 -21.60 37.53 16.58
N PRO A 10 -20.90 37.02 15.58
CA PRO A 10 -19.94 35.92 15.85
C PRO A 10 -18.72 36.45 16.58
N HIS A 11 -18.54 36.00 17.81
CA HIS A 11 -17.28 36.21 18.53
C HIS A 11 -16.14 35.56 17.75
N LEU A 12 -15.26 36.39 17.23
CA LEU A 12 -13.94 36.01 16.71
C LEU A 12 -13.11 35.45 17.88
N VAL A 13 -13.11 34.14 18.06
CA VAL A 13 -12.16 33.47 18.92
C VAL A 13 -10.84 33.43 18.14
N SER A 14 -9.93 34.33 18.50
CA SER A 14 -8.54 34.29 18.03
C SER A 14 -7.90 33.00 18.50
N ASN A 15 -7.94 31.98 17.69
CA ASN A 15 -7.24 30.73 17.93
C ASN A 15 -5.77 30.91 17.50
N THR A 16 -4.98 31.58 18.36
CA THR A 16 -3.53 31.67 18.20
C THR A 16 -2.95 30.31 18.53
N LEU A 17 -2.74 29.51 17.49
CA LEU A 17 -1.99 28.26 17.57
C LEU A 17 -0.56 28.59 18.08
N PRO A 18 -0.09 27.95 19.16
CA PRO A 18 1.29 28.12 19.59
C PRO A 18 2.23 27.65 18.48
N ALA A 19 3.19 28.49 18.11
CA ALA A 19 4.21 28.16 17.14
C ALA A 19 4.91 26.84 17.55
N MET A 20 4.65 25.77 16.79
CA MET A 20 5.37 24.51 16.94
C MET A 20 6.84 24.79 16.65
N ARG A 21 7.68 24.66 17.68
CA ARG A 21 9.13 24.60 17.48
C ARG A 21 9.44 23.51 16.47
N PRO A 22 10.34 23.75 15.49
CA PRO A 22 10.80 22.69 14.62
C PRO A 22 11.41 21.60 15.49
N GLN A 23 10.73 20.45 15.58
CA GLN A 23 11.30 19.28 16.22
C GLN A 23 12.53 18.92 15.39
N GLN A 24 13.68 18.96 16.05
CA GLN A 24 14.94 18.50 15.50
C GLN A 24 14.68 17.12 14.88
N ALA A 25 14.90 17.02 13.58
CA ALA A 25 14.85 15.75 12.88
C ALA A 25 15.84 14.81 13.60
N LYS A 26 15.30 13.86 14.36
CA LYS A 26 16.09 12.78 14.95
C LYS A 26 16.71 12.04 13.77
N THR A 27 17.99 12.31 13.55
CA THR A 27 18.80 11.56 12.60
C THR A 27 18.71 10.09 13.01
N LEU A 28 18.03 9.28 12.23
CA LEU A 28 17.96 7.85 12.47
C LEU A 28 19.40 7.33 12.52
N PRO A 29 19.80 6.60 13.57
CA PRO A 29 21.15 6.08 13.65
C PRO A 29 21.40 5.17 12.44
N LYS A 30 22.57 5.33 11.81
CA LYS A 30 22.99 4.44 10.71
C LYS A 30 22.92 3.00 11.22
N PRO A 31 22.27 2.06 10.48
CA PRO A 31 22.14 0.69 10.94
C PRO A 31 23.51 0.09 11.23
N SER A 32 23.69 -0.46 12.41
CA SER A 32 24.91 -1.18 12.80
C SER A 32 25.08 -2.43 11.96
N ARG A 33 26.28 -3.03 11.92
CA ARG A 33 26.53 -4.33 11.25
C ARG A 33 25.60 -5.42 11.78
N THR A 34 25.36 -5.44 13.07
CA THR A 34 24.44 -6.35 13.75
C THR A 34 23.02 -6.19 13.21
N SER A 35 22.52 -4.94 13.06
CA SER A 35 21.17 -4.68 12.57
C SER A 35 20.96 -5.11 11.11
N ARG A 36 22.01 -5.14 10.27
CA ARG A 36 21.92 -5.66 8.89
C ARG A 36 21.76 -7.18 8.88
N THR A 37 22.52 -7.87 9.70
CA THR A 37 22.40 -9.33 9.85
C THR A 37 21.03 -9.71 10.39
N GLU A 38 20.55 -9.05 11.43
CA GLU A 38 19.23 -9.25 12.00
C GLU A 38 18.10 -9.03 10.97
N SER A 39 18.24 -8.00 10.13
CA SER A 39 17.28 -7.75 9.04
C SER A 39 17.28 -8.86 8.00
N LEU A 40 18.45 -9.39 7.65
CA LEU A 40 18.56 -10.51 6.72
C LEU A 40 18.04 -11.82 7.34
N GLU A 41 18.32 -12.08 8.60
CA GLU A 41 17.80 -13.23 9.32
C GLU A 41 16.28 -13.20 9.42
N PHE A 42 15.72 -12.05 9.75
CA PHE A 42 14.27 -11.85 9.75
C PHE A 42 13.65 -12.15 8.38
N TRP A 43 14.19 -11.53 7.33
CA TRP A 43 13.69 -11.74 5.97
C TRP A 43 13.88 -13.18 5.50
N HIS A 44 14.98 -13.82 5.86
CA HIS A 44 15.24 -15.23 5.59
C HIS A 44 14.16 -16.13 6.23
N ARG A 45 13.82 -15.92 7.50
CA ARG A 45 12.76 -16.68 8.17
C ARG A 45 11.42 -16.53 7.47
N VAL A 46 11.01 -15.29 7.16
CA VAL A 46 9.76 -15.02 6.43
C VAL A 46 9.74 -15.73 5.07
N THR A 47 10.83 -15.60 4.30
CA THR A 47 10.95 -16.22 2.98
C THR A 47 10.92 -17.75 3.07
N LEU A 48 11.58 -18.32 4.08
CA LEU A 48 11.61 -19.75 4.31
C LEU A 48 10.21 -20.30 4.64
N GLN A 49 9.45 -19.59 5.47
CA GLN A 49 8.05 -19.93 5.77
C GLN A 49 7.17 -19.82 4.53
N SER A 50 7.37 -18.80 3.70
CA SER A 50 6.63 -18.65 2.44
C SER A 50 6.85 -19.84 1.51
N VAL A 51 8.10 -20.29 1.34
CA VAL A 51 8.45 -21.45 0.50
C VAL A 51 7.88 -22.77 1.05
N ARG A 52 7.77 -22.89 2.37
CA ARG A 52 7.23 -24.10 3.04
C ARG A 52 5.71 -24.12 3.14
N SER A 53 5.05 -23.00 2.85
CA SER A 53 3.61 -22.90 2.90
C SER A 53 2.95 -23.44 1.64
N ASP A 54 1.66 -23.76 1.71
CA ASP A 54 0.84 -24.15 0.55
C ASP A 54 0.39 -22.94 -0.29
N MET A 55 0.90 -21.75 -0.02
CA MET A 55 0.55 -20.55 -0.78
C MET A 55 1.28 -20.54 -2.12
N PRO A 56 0.62 -20.06 -3.18
CA PRO A 56 1.27 -19.88 -4.48
C PRO A 56 2.51 -18.99 -4.39
N ASP A 57 3.59 -19.41 -5.03
CA ASP A 57 4.80 -18.61 -5.13
C ASP A 57 4.58 -17.41 -6.05
N LEU A 58 4.70 -16.22 -5.48
CA LEU A 58 4.72 -14.99 -6.24
C LEU A 58 6.16 -14.50 -6.42
N SER A 59 6.50 -14.13 -7.65
CA SER A 59 7.77 -13.42 -7.87
C SER A 59 7.77 -12.09 -7.09
N PRO A 60 8.96 -11.54 -6.76
CA PRO A 60 9.04 -10.24 -6.08
C PRO A 60 8.27 -9.13 -6.80
N ARG A 61 8.23 -9.16 -8.14
CA ARG A 61 7.45 -8.18 -8.94
C ARG A 61 5.94 -8.36 -8.77
N GLN A 62 5.46 -9.59 -8.79
CA GLN A 62 4.05 -9.91 -8.58
C GLN A 62 3.62 -9.53 -7.16
N LEU A 63 4.44 -9.85 -6.16
CA LEU A 63 4.16 -9.50 -4.77
C LEU A 63 4.16 -7.99 -4.55
N ALA A 64 5.15 -7.27 -5.08
CA ALA A 64 5.21 -5.81 -5.00
C ALA A 64 3.98 -5.17 -5.67
N MET A 65 3.60 -5.63 -6.86
CA MET A 65 2.43 -5.15 -7.57
C MET A 65 1.13 -5.42 -6.80
N LEU A 66 0.97 -6.63 -6.24
CA LEU A 66 -0.19 -7.01 -5.45
C LEU A 66 -0.29 -6.13 -4.20
N MET A 67 0.81 -5.96 -3.46
CA MET A 67 0.84 -5.09 -2.28
C MET A 67 0.51 -3.63 -2.63
N THR A 68 1.04 -3.09 -3.73
CA THR A 68 0.71 -1.73 -4.19
C THR A 68 -0.79 -1.57 -4.41
N ILE A 69 -1.44 -2.52 -5.11
CA ILE A 69 -2.89 -2.47 -5.35
C ILE A 69 -3.69 -2.53 -4.05
N TYR A 70 -3.18 -3.22 -3.04
CA TYR A 70 -3.89 -3.42 -1.78
C TYR A 70 -3.63 -2.33 -0.73
N LEU A 71 -2.44 -1.77 -0.68
CA LEU A 71 -2.01 -0.84 0.38
C LEU A 71 -2.11 0.62 -0.03
N GLU A 72 -2.04 0.91 -1.34
CA GLU A 72 -2.04 2.28 -1.83
C GLU A 72 -3.39 2.67 -2.43
N LYS A 73 -3.65 3.98 -2.49
CA LYS A 73 -4.87 4.50 -3.12
C LYS A 73 -4.78 4.41 -4.63
N GLY A 74 -5.81 3.81 -5.26
CA GLY A 74 -5.97 3.78 -6.71
C GLY A 74 -6.46 5.10 -7.31
N PRO A 75 -6.81 5.10 -8.60
CA PRO A 75 -6.96 3.91 -9.44
C PRO A 75 -5.64 3.32 -9.92
N HIS A 76 -5.55 1.99 -9.99
CA HIS A 76 -4.37 1.26 -10.45
C HIS A 76 -4.60 0.76 -11.87
N THR A 77 -3.75 1.21 -12.79
CA THR A 77 -3.73 0.76 -14.19
C THR A 77 -2.37 0.16 -14.52
N VAL A 78 -2.26 -0.58 -15.62
CA VAL A 78 -0.96 -1.07 -16.10
C VAL A 78 0.04 0.09 -16.27
N ARG A 79 -0.43 1.23 -16.76
CA ARG A 79 0.41 2.42 -16.97
C ARG A 79 0.88 3.02 -15.64
N SER A 80 -0.02 3.23 -14.67
CA SER A 80 0.34 3.81 -13.38
C SER A 80 1.27 2.90 -12.57
N LEU A 81 1.02 1.59 -12.58
CA LEU A 81 1.88 0.61 -11.91
C LEU A 81 3.26 0.50 -12.56
N ALA A 82 3.35 0.57 -13.90
CA ALA A 82 4.63 0.57 -14.58
C ALA A 82 5.49 1.77 -14.20
N ALA A 83 4.87 2.95 -14.12
CA ALA A 83 5.55 4.17 -13.67
C ALA A 83 5.96 4.10 -12.19
N HIS A 84 5.04 3.66 -11.32
CA HIS A 84 5.27 3.57 -9.88
C HIS A 84 6.37 2.56 -9.52
N LEU A 85 6.31 1.36 -10.09
CA LEU A 85 7.28 0.30 -9.85
C LEU A 85 8.55 0.42 -10.70
N GLN A 86 8.62 1.40 -11.60
CA GLN A 86 9.75 1.64 -12.51
C GLN A 86 10.13 0.38 -13.34
N ILE A 87 9.13 -0.32 -13.82
CA ILE A 87 9.29 -1.49 -14.70
C ILE A 87 8.45 -1.34 -15.96
N THR A 88 8.74 -2.14 -16.97
CA THR A 88 8.08 -2.03 -18.28
C THR A 88 6.59 -2.40 -18.21
N LYS A 89 5.77 -1.76 -19.04
CA LYS A 89 4.34 -2.11 -19.18
C LYS A 89 4.15 -3.59 -19.54
N ALA A 90 5.03 -4.16 -20.37
CA ALA A 90 4.99 -5.58 -20.73
C ALA A 90 5.19 -6.49 -19.51
N ALA A 91 6.10 -6.12 -18.59
CA ALA A 91 6.31 -6.88 -17.35
C ALA A 91 5.10 -6.76 -16.41
N ILE A 92 4.50 -5.55 -16.30
CA ILE A 92 3.26 -5.36 -15.53
C ILE A 92 2.12 -6.15 -16.14
N SER A 93 1.94 -6.16 -17.46
CA SER A 93 0.87 -6.93 -18.12
C SER A 93 0.99 -8.42 -17.81
N ARG A 94 2.20 -8.99 -17.91
CA ARG A 94 2.43 -10.40 -17.56
C ARG A 94 2.14 -10.70 -16.09
N ALA A 95 2.57 -9.82 -15.18
CA ALA A 95 2.27 -9.95 -13.76
C ALA A 95 0.75 -9.84 -13.49
N THR A 96 0.07 -8.92 -14.19
CA THR A 96 -1.40 -8.79 -14.13
C THR A 96 -2.09 -10.08 -14.58
N ASP A 97 -1.66 -10.67 -15.71
CA ASP A 97 -2.23 -11.93 -16.21
C ASP A 97 -2.09 -13.05 -15.19
N SER A 98 -0.92 -13.19 -14.58
CA SER A 98 -0.65 -14.18 -13.53
C SER A 98 -1.51 -13.96 -12.29
N LEU A 99 -1.60 -12.73 -11.80
CA LEU A 99 -2.39 -12.40 -10.60
C LEU A 99 -3.91 -12.53 -10.85
N CYS A 100 -4.38 -12.21 -12.04
CA CYS A 100 -5.77 -12.46 -12.46
C CYS A 100 -6.06 -13.96 -12.54
N LYS A 101 -5.13 -14.75 -13.06
CA LYS A 101 -5.27 -16.21 -13.14
C LYS A 101 -5.34 -16.86 -11.76
N LEU A 102 -4.62 -16.32 -10.77
CA LEU A 102 -4.73 -16.73 -9.37
C LEU A 102 -5.99 -16.20 -8.68
N GLY A 103 -6.73 -15.32 -9.33
CA GLY A 103 -7.93 -14.71 -8.77
C GLY A 103 -7.66 -13.63 -7.71
N TYR A 104 -6.44 -13.12 -7.60
CA TYR A 104 -6.07 -12.14 -6.58
C TYR A 104 -6.41 -10.71 -6.93
N ILE A 105 -6.53 -10.42 -8.22
CA ILE A 105 -7.02 -9.15 -8.76
C ILE A 105 -7.96 -9.41 -9.92
N VAL A 106 -8.78 -8.42 -10.25
CA VAL A 106 -9.63 -8.43 -11.45
C VAL A 106 -9.46 -7.17 -12.26
N ARG A 107 -9.70 -7.27 -13.56
CA ARG A 107 -9.77 -6.13 -14.47
C ARG A 107 -11.17 -5.59 -14.50
N GLN A 108 -11.31 -4.29 -14.34
CA GLN A 108 -12.56 -3.57 -14.48
C GLN A 108 -12.42 -2.43 -15.48
N PRO A 109 -13.47 -2.15 -16.30
CA PRO A 109 -13.48 -0.98 -17.15
C PRO A 109 -13.35 0.31 -16.32
N ASP A 110 -12.58 1.26 -16.81
CA ASP A 110 -12.59 2.60 -16.25
C ASP A 110 -13.77 3.39 -16.84
N TYR A 111 -14.75 3.72 -16.02
CA TYR A 111 -15.93 4.48 -16.47
C TYR A 111 -15.59 5.92 -16.88
N ARG A 112 -14.45 6.44 -16.44
CA ARG A 112 -13.96 7.79 -16.77
C ARG A 112 -13.13 7.80 -18.06
N ASP A 113 -12.42 6.73 -18.32
CA ASP A 113 -11.62 6.54 -19.53
C ASP A 113 -11.85 5.14 -20.10
N LYS A 114 -12.74 5.05 -21.10
CA LYS A 114 -13.12 3.79 -21.76
C LYS A 114 -11.94 3.04 -22.42
N ARG A 115 -10.78 3.69 -22.55
CA ARG A 115 -9.55 3.08 -23.07
C ARG A 115 -8.67 2.48 -22.00
N SER A 116 -9.02 2.70 -20.73
CA SER A 116 -8.25 2.27 -19.57
C SER A 116 -8.95 1.12 -18.85
N VAL A 117 -8.14 0.25 -18.26
CA VAL A 117 -8.59 -0.85 -17.42
C VAL A 117 -8.01 -0.65 -16.04
N ILE A 118 -8.88 -0.67 -15.03
CA ILE A 118 -8.52 -0.57 -13.63
C ILE A 118 -8.33 -1.97 -13.06
N LEU A 119 -7.28 -2.14 -12.26
CA LEU A 119 -6.99 -3.36 -11.52
C LEU A 119 -7.51 -3.20 -10.09
N THR A 120 -8.37 -4.10 -9.67
CA THR A 120 -9.04 -4.04 -8.38
C THR A 120 -8.83 -5.31 -7.56
N ARG A 121 -8.98 -5.14 -6.26
CA ARG A 121 -8.83 -6.18 -5.24
C ARG A 121 -9.93 -7.23 -5.32
N THR A 122 -9.62 -8.44 -4.86
CA THR A 122 -10.57 -9.53 -4.65
C THR A 122 -10.50 -10.06 -3.23
N SER A 123 -11.52 -10.77 -2.79
CA SER A 123 -11.50 -11.43 -1.47
C SER A 123 -10.37 -12.46 -1.36
N ALA A 124 -10.07 -13.18 -2.46
CA ALA A 124 -8.98 -14.15 -2.49
C ALA A 124 -7.61 -13.49 -2.30
N GLY A 125 -7.39 -12.32 -2.94
CA GLY A 125 -6.16 -11.57 -2.76
C GLY A 125 -6.03 -10.97 -1.37
N ILE A 126 -7.13 -10.48 -0.76
CA ILE A 126 -7.16 -10.05 0.64
C ILE A 126 -6.73 -11.21 1.56
N HIS A 127 -7.30 -12.39 1.35
CA HIS A 127 -6.98 -13.57 2.15
C HIS A 127 -5.51 -13.99 2.00
N PHE A 128 -4.98 -13.99 0.78
CA PHE A 128 -3.56 -14.26 0.53
C PHE A 128 -2.65 -13.30 1.29
N LEU A 129 -2.90 -11.99 1.17
CA LEU A 129 -2.07 -10.97 1.86
C LEU A 129 -2.24 -11.00 3.38
N SER A 130 -3.41 -11.36 3.90
CA SER A 130 -3.61 -11.56 5.34
C SER A 130 -2.75 -12.70 5.87
N LYS A 131 -2.76 -13.86 5.20
CA LYS A 131 -1.87 -14.98 5.56
C LYS A 131 -0.39 -14.60 5.48
N PHE A 132 -0.01 -13.85 4.44
CA PHE A 132 1.36 -13.37 4.30
C PHE A 132 1.74 -12.39 5.42
N ALA A 133 0.83 -11.52 5.82
CA ALA A 133 1.03 -10.61 6.95
C ALA A 133 1.18 -11.35 8.28
N ASP A 134 0.35 -12.38 8.53
CA ASP A 134 0.43 -13.24 9.72
C ASP A 134 1.79 -13.94 9.80
N MET A 135 2.28 -14.43 8.66
CA MET A 135 3.60 -15.04 8.56
C MET A 135 4.73 -14.05 8.91
N ILE A 136 4.65 -12.81 8.41
CA ILE A 136 5.59 -11.74 8.74
C ILE A 136 5.53 -11.42 10.25
N GLN A 137 4.34 -11.37 10.83
CA GLN A 137 4.17 -11.06 12.26
C GLN A 137 4.73 -12.18 13.15
N ALA A 138 4.53 -13.44 12.78
CA ALA A 138 5.05 -14.59 13.53
C ALA A 138 6.58 -14.61 13.62
N GLU A 139 7.28 -14.06 12.63
CA GLU A 139 8.74 -14.02 12.58
C GLU A 139 9.36 -12.73 13.16
N ARG A 140 8.51 -11.79 13.59
CA ARG A 140 9.01 -10.57 14.27
C ARG A 140 9.68 -10.93 15.60
N PRO A 141 10.83 -10.30 15.90
CA PRO A 141 11.50 -10.49 17.19
C PRO A 141 10.70 -9.89 18.33
#